data_697e750d3a61d5be83cfa929165733aa
#
_entry.id   697e750d3a61d5be83cfa929165733aa
#
_cell.length_a   1.000
_cell.length_b   1.000
_cell.length_c   1.000
_cell.angle_alpha   90.00
_cell.angle_beta   90.00
_cell.angle_gamma   90.00
#
_symmetry.space_group_name_H-M   'P 1'
#
loop_
_entity.id
_entity.type
_entity.pdbx_description
1 polymer ?
#
loop_
_entity_poly.entity_id
_entity_poly.type
_entity_poly.pdbx_seq_one_letter_code
_entity_poly.pdbx_strand_id
1 'polypeptide(L)'
;MKEKEEQSKRQTEPVYSKTYTVEPAEGNGQQELPLTLLAKRILEVATLHAESWGVGYSTLIKNRQVWVLSRLTVEMYRYPLINEHYTLQTWIEGYNKHFSSRNFAILGEDGSPCGYARTIWVVIDLDSRTSVDISQFEYIAENISDKACPIEKQSRVRDVHDENAVIYPVTYNDIDLNRHVNSVKYIEHELDLFPFERYDKQRIRRFEISYANEARYGSTCLLYTSDAADDRISV
;
A
#
# COMPACT_ATOMS: atom_id res chain seq x y z
N MET A 1 -4.38 -21.27 -33.52
CA MET A 1 -3.14 -21.98 -33.11
C MET A 1 -2.02 -21.00 -32.77
N LYS A 2 -1.87 -19.83 -33.41
CA LYS A 2 -0.82 -18.85 -33.07
C LYS A 2 -1.04 -18.09 -31.75
N GLU A 3 -2.27 -17.90 -31.30
CA GLU A 3 -2.56 -17.24 -30.02
C GLU A 3 -2.26 -18.10 -28.75
N LYS A 4 -2.15 -19.43 -28.90
CA LYS A 4 -1.75 -20.33 -27.82
C LYS A 4 -0.22 -20.44 -27.64
N GLU A 5 0.56 -20.06 -28.64
CA GLU A 5 2.04 -20.12 -28.57
C GLU A 5 2.67 -18.85 -27.98
N GLU A 6 1.98 -17.69 -28.04
CA GLU A 6 2.45 -16.46 -27.39
C GLU A 6 2.18 -16.40 -25.87
N GLN A 7 1.32 -17.25 -25.33
CA GLN A 7 1.12 -17.41 -23.87
C GLN A 7 2.25 -18.16 -23.16
N SER A 8 3.18 -18.72 -23.90
CA SER A 8 4.21 -19.66 -23.41
C SER A 8 5.53 -19.00 -23.09
N LYS A 9 5.63 -17.90 -22.38
CA LYS A 9 6.85 -17.46 -21.64
C LYS A 9 6.63 -16.12 -20.93
N ARG A 10 5.63 -15.97 -20.10
CA ARG A 10 5.71 -14.96 -19.05
C ARG A 10 6.68 -15.52 -18.01
N GLN A 11 7.90 -15.04 -18.00
CA GLN A 11 8.85 -15.28 -16.91
C GLN A 11 8.28 -14.61 -15.67
N THR A 12 7.57 -15.38 -14.86
CA THR A 12 7.00 -14.90 -13.60
C THR A 12 8.09 -15.02 -12.55
N GLU A 13 8.63 -13.88 -12.13
CA GLU A 13 9.56 -13.83 -11.02
C GLU A 13 8.77 -13.68 -9.71
N PRO A 14 8.98 -14.54 -8.70
CA PRO A 14 8.30 -14.41 -7.40
C PRO A 14 8.60 -13.11 -6.66
N VAL A 15 9.72 -12.46 -7.01
CA VAL A 15 10.14 -11.17 -6.45
C VAL A 15 10.29 -10.15 -7.58
N TYR A 16 9.55 -9.07 -7.50
CA TYR A 16 9.65 -7.95 -8.44
C TYR A 16 10.40 -6.78 -7.79
N SER A 17 11.24 -6.09 -8.54
CA SER A 17 12.05 -4.98 -8.05
C SER A 17 11.94 -3.77 -8.98
N LYS A 18 11.87 -2.57 -8.39
CA LYS A 18 11.96 -1.31 -9.12
C LYS A 18 12.76 -0.28 -8.33
N THR A 19 13.72 0.35 -9.01
CA THR A 19 14.56 1.39 -8.43
C THR A 19 13.99 2.77 -8.71
N TYR A 20 14.10 3.66 -7.74
CA TYR A 20 13.66 5.04 -7.77
C TYR A 20 14.77 5.95 -7.27
N THR A 21 14.67 7.23 -7.56
CA THR A 21 15.43 8.30 -6.94
C THR A 21 14.46 9.17 -6.14
N VAL A 22 14.90 9.70 -5.01
CA VAL A 22 14.13 10.75 -4.32
C VAL A 22 14.45 12.08 -4.98
N GLU A 23 13.60 12.52 -5.89
CA GLU A 23 13.80 13.80 -6.59
C GLU A 23 13.57 15.00 -5.63
N PRO A 24 14.29 16.12 -5.80
CA PRO A 24 14.10 17.30 -4.94
C PRO A 24 12.64 17.79 -4.85
N ALA A 25 11.89 17.65 -5.94
CA ALA A 25 10.47 18.03 -5.99
C ALA A 25 9.54 17.04 -5.24
N GLU A 26 10.04 15.89 -4.86
CA GLU A 26 9.30 14.81 -4.18
C GLU A 26 9.61 14.74 -2.69
N GLY A 27 10.69 15.38 -2.23
CA GLY A 27 11.12 15.35 -0.84
C GLY A 27 10.19 16.11 0.10
N ASN A 28 10.16 15.68 1.37
CA ASN A 28 9.45 16.39 2.44
C ASN A 28 10.32 17.51 3.06
N GLY A 29 9.77 18.20 4.07
CA GLY A 29 10.47 19.26 4.80
C GLY A 29 11.73 18.79 5.54
N GLN A 30 11.89 17.50 5.78
CA GLN A 30 13.07 16.86 6.40
C GLN A 30 14.10 16.41 5.35
N GLN A 31 13.90 16.74 4.07
CA GLN A 31 14.77 16.42 2.93
C GLN A 31 14.91 14.90 2.70
N GLU A 32 13.86 14.16 2.96
CA GLU A 32 13.81 12.71 2.81
C GLU A 32 12.55 12.26 2.07
N LEU A 33 12.48 10.97 1.70
CA LEU A 33 11.33 10.33 1.07
C LEU A 33 10.09 10.43 1.96
N PRO A 34 9.01 11.12 1.55
CA PRO A 34 7.77 11.17 2.31
C PRO A 34 7.11 9.79 2.44
N LEU A 35 6.51 9.51 3.60
CA LEU A 35 5.73 8.28 3.79
C LEU A 35 4.59 8.14 2.77
N THR A 36 3.96 9.23 2.39
CA THR A 36 2.89 9.28 1.38
C THR A 36 3.37 8.90 -0.01
N LEU A 37 4.55 9.37 -0.42
CA LEU A 37 5.18 8.97 -1.68
C LEU A 37 5.63 7.50 -1.62
N LEU A 38 6.20 7.05 -0.50
CA LEU A 38 6.55 5.64 -0.31
C LEU A 38 5.31 4.75 -0.46
N ALA A 39 4.19 5.09 0.18
CA ALA A 39 2.93 4.37 0.04
C ALA A 39 2.46 4.33 -1.42
N LYS A 40 2.51 5.46 -2.14
CA LYS A 40 2.19 5.53 -3.57
C LYS A 40 3.07 4.57 -4.40
N ARG A 41 4.38 4.53 -4.14
CA ARG A 41 5.33 3.64 -4.83
C ARG A 41 5.09 2.17 -4.48
N ILE A 42 4.69 1.86 -3.24
CA ILE A 42 4.27 0.52 -2.81
C ILE A 42 3.07 0.04 -3.66
N LEU A 43 2.05 0.88 -3.83
CA LEU A 43 0.89 0.56 -4.66
C LEU A 43 1.28 0.37 -6.13
N GLU A 44 2.12 1.24 -6.67
CA GLU A 44 2.63 1.16 -8.04
C GLU A 44 3.37 -0.16 -8.30
N VAL A 45 4.31 -0.52 -7.44
CA VAL A 45 5.13 -1.75 -7.58
C VAL A 45 4.26 -3.00 -7.44
N ALA A 46 3.27 -2.99 -6.53
CA ALA A 46 2.30 -4.08 -6.41
C ALA A 46 1.49 -4.26 -7.69
N THR A 47 1.02 -3.15 -8.27
CA THR A 47 0.25 -3.14 -9.52
C THR A 47 1.07 -3.68 -10.69
N LEU A 48 2.30 -3.18 -10.86
CA LEU A 48 3.20 -3.63 -11.93
C LEU A 48 3.50 -5.13 -11.83
N HIS A 49 3.73 -5.64 -10.62
CA HIS A 49 3.97 -7.06 -10.40
C HIS A 49 2.72 -7.90 -10.73
N ALA A 50 1.52 -7.47 -10.30
CA ALA A 50 0.26 -8.16 -10.63
C ALA A 50 -0.03 -8.12 -12.14
N GLU A 51 0.27 -7.00 -12.83
CA GLU A 51 0.16 -6.89 -14.29
C GLU A 51 1.07 -7.88 -15.01
N SER A 52 2.30 -8.08 -14.53
CA SER A 52 3.25 -9.02 -15.15
C SER A 52 2.74 -10.48 -15.12
N TRP A 53 1.87 -10.80 -14.17
CA TRP A 53 1.25 -12.13 -14.06
C TRP A 53 -0.11 -12.24 -14.77
N GLY A 54 -0.64 -11.13 -15.29
CA GLY A 54 -1.95 -11.10 -15.94
C GLY A 54 -3.14 -11.14 -14.96
N VAL A 55 -2.91 -10.81 -13.68
CA VAL A 55 -3.93 -10.62 -12.65
C VAL A 55 -3.98 -9.17 -12.15
N GLY A 56 -3.43 -8.25 -12.93
CA GLY A 56 -3.47 -6.82 -12.66
C GLY A 56 -4.77 -6.16 -13.11
N TYR A 57 -4.78 -4.83 -12.99
CA TYR A 57 -5.94 -4.00 -13.32
C TYR A 57 -6.45 -4.21 -14.75
N SER A 58 -5.53 -4.28 -15.73
CA SER A 58 -5.88 -4.42 -17.17
C SER A 58 -6.66 -5.69 -17.48
N THR A 59 -6.49 -6.74 -16.69
CA THR A 59 -7.21 -8.01 -16.81
C THR A 59 -8.48 -8.02 -15.98
N LEU A 60 -8.40 -7.66 -14.71
CA LEU A 60 -9.52 -7.75 -13.77
C LEU A 60 -10.66 -6.80 -14.14
N ILE A 61 -10.36 -5.61 -14.62
CA ILE A 61 -11.39 -4.62 -15.00
C ILE A 61 -12.32 -5.10 -16.12
N LYS A 62 -11.85 -6.01 -16.99
CA LYS A 62 -12.69 -6.64 -18.05
C LYS A 62 -13.83 -7.48 -17.46
N ASN A 63 -13.59 -8.01 -16.25
CA ASN A 63 -14.59 -8.77 -15.49
C ASN A 63 -15.25 -7.91 -14.40
N ARG A 64 -15.12 -6.59 -14.48
CA ARG A 64 -15.65 -5.65 -13.48
C ARG A 64 -15.11 -5.92 -12.07
N GLN A 65 -13.84 -6.35 -11.96
CA GLN A 65 -13.16 -6.67 -10.73
C GLN A 65 -11.96 -5.76 -10.55
N VAL A 66 -11.61 -5.45 -9.30
CA VAL A 66 -10.45 -4.62 -8.95
C VAL A 66 -9.79 -5.11 -7.66
N TRP A 67 -8.46 -4.93 -7.58
CA TRP A 67 -7.74 -5.06 -6.33
C TRP A 67 -7.99 -3.84 -5.44
N VAL A 68 -8.30 -4.10 -4.19
CA VAL A 68 -8.47 -3.08 -3.16
C VAL A 68 -7.47 -3.34 -2.03
N LEU A 69 -6.77 -2.31 -1.62
CA LEU A 69 -5.91 -2.36 -0.45
C LEU A 69 -6.78 -2.37 0.82
N SER A 70 -6.64 -3.40 1.64
CA SER A 70 -7.34 -3.52 2.91
C SER A 70 -6.50 -3.06 4.09
N ARG A 71 -5.19 -3.31 4.05
CA ARG A 71 -4.27 -2.94 5.12
C ARG A 71 -2.89 -2.59 4.55
N LEU A 72 -2.25 -1.62 5.20
CA LEU A 72 -0.85 -1.28 4.97
C LEU A 72 -0.14 -1.13 6.31
N THR A 73 1.01 -1.78 6.45
CA THR A 73 1.97 -1.57 7.52
C THR A 73 3.29 -1.18 6.91
N VAL A 74 3.90 -0.12 7.38
CA VAL A 74 5.24 0.32 6.99
C VAL A 74 6.09 0.44 8.25
N GLU A 75 7.29 -0.13 8.24
CA GLU A 75 8.29 0.05 9.30
C GLU A 75 9.60 0.51 8.68
N MET A 76 10.05 1.71 9.08
CA MET A 76 11.25 2.34 8.55
C MET A 76 12.34 2.41 9.62
N TYR A 77 13.54 2.01 9.23
CA TYR A 77 14.77 2.16 10.03
C TYR A 77 15.45 3.49 9.72
N ARG A 78 15.41 3.90 8.46
CA ARG A 78 15.77 5.22 7.94
C ARG A 78 14.95 5.55 6.71
N TYR A 79 14.85 6.81 6.38
CA TYR A 79 14.26 7.26 5.12
C TYR A 79 15.37 7.58 4.11
N PRO A 80 15.23 7.17 2.84
CA PRO A 80 16.12 7.63 1.76
C PRO A 80 16.09 9.17 1.65
N LEU A 81 17.27 9.78 1.49
CA LEU A 81 17.41 11.23 1.38
C LEU A 81 17.20 11.71 -0.07
N ILE A 82 17.01 13.03 -0.24
CA ILE A 82 16.98 13.66 -1.57
C ILE A 82 18.24 13.27 -2.36
N ASN A 83 18.08 12.95 -3.64
CA ASN A 83 19.06 12.42 -4.59
C ASN A 83 19.59 11.00 -4.28
N GLU A 84 19.11 10.35 -3.21
CA GLU A 84 19.46 8.94 -2.95
C GLU A 84 18.62 8.01 -3.83
N HIS A 85 19.29 6.95 -4.38
CA HIS A 85 18.61 5.86 -5.03
C HIS A 85 18.13 4.83 -4.01
N TYR A 86 16.93 4.31 -4.23
CA TYR A 86 16.41 3.21 -3.42
C TYR A 86 15.64 2.22 -4.29
N THR A 87 15.63 0.96 -3.88
CA THR A 87 14.92 -0.10 -4.59
C THR A 87 13.77 -0.63 -3.75
N LEU A 88 12.56 -0.63 -4.33
CA LEU A 88 11.43 -1.36 -3.79
C LEU A 88 11.41 -2.76 -4.37
N GLN A 89 11.49 -3.77 -3.51
CA GLN A 89 11.21 -5.15 -3.85
C GLN A 89 9.86 -5.56 -3.30
N THR A 90 9.11 -6.38 -4.03
CA THR A 90 7.82 -6.91 -3.57
C THR A 90 7.68 -8.40 -3.89
N TRP A 91 7.00 -9.12 -3.00
CA TRP A 91 6.68 -10.54 -3.16
C TRP A 91 5.39 -10.90 -2.45
N ILE A 92 4.73 -11.97 -2.87
CA ILE A 92 3.57 -12.53 -2.17
C ILE A 92 4.07 -13.52 -1.12
N GLU A 93 3.66 -13.32 0.15
CA GLU A 93 3.90 -14.25 1.26
C GLU A 93 2.91 -15.41 1.25
N GLY A 94 1.68 -15.14 0.82
CA GLY A 94 0.62 -16.13 0.77
C GLY A 94 -0.73 -15.53 0.40
N TYR A 95 -1.69 -16.37 0.17
CA TYR A 95 -3.07 -15.98 -0.10
C TYR A 95 -4.05 -17.04 0.42
N ASN A 96 -5.30 -16.66 0.50
CA ASN A 96 -6.42 -17.58 0.74
C ASN A 96 -7.59 -17.21 -0.18
N LYS A 97 -8.77 -17.76 0.08
CA LYS A 97 -9.98 -17.48 -0.69
C LYS A 97 -10.33 -15.99 -0.79
N HIS A 98 -10.03 -15.19 0.24
CA HIS A 98 -10.52 -13.83 0.39
C HIS A 98 -9.46 -12.76 0.22
N PHE A 99 -8.19 -13.04 0.54
CA PHE A 99 -7.15 -12.03 0.50
C PHE A 99 -5.77 -12.60 0.13
N SER A 100 -4.92 -11.71 -0.39
CA SER A 100 -3.51 -11.93 -0.63
C SER A 100 -2.67 -11.09 0.31
N SER A 101 -1.64 -11.67 0.93
CA SER A 101 -0.64 -11.01 1.75
C SER A 101 0.61 -10.77 0.92
N ARG A 102 1.01 -9.51 0.81
CA ARG A 102 2.15 -9.08 0.03
C ARG A 102 3.11 -8.28 0.89
N ASN A 103 4.40 -8.54 0.72
CA ASN A 103 5.47 -7.88 1.45
C ASN A 103 6.32 -7.00 0.54
N PHE A 104 7.03 -6.06 1.16
CA PHE A 104 7.98 -5.18 0.48
C PHE A 104 9.24 -5.02 1.32
N ALA A 105 10.39 -4.87 0.62
CA ALA A 105 11.62 -4.37 1.18
C ALA A 105 11.96 -3.04 0.51
N ILE A 106 12.33 -2.05 1.31
CA ILE A 106 12.85 -0.77 0.88
C ILE A 106 14.35 -0.84 1.11
N LEU A 107 15.12 -0.90 0.02
CA LEU A 107 16.58 -1.09 0.06
C LEU A 107 17.27 0.19 -0.37
N GLY A 108 18.29 0.62 0.37
CA GLY A 108 19.16 1.70 -0.04
C GLY A 108 20.04 1.34 -1.24
N GLU A 109 20.83 2.29 -1.70
CA GLU A 109 21.71 2.13 -2.85
C GLU A 109 22.77 1.02 -2.64
N ASP A 110 23.21 0.83 -1.40
CA ASP A 110 24.12 -0.23 -0.98
C ASP A 110 23.45 -1.60 -0.79
N GLY A 111 22.13 -1.70 -1.03
CA GLY A 111 21.34 -2.88 -0.80
C GLY A 111 20.96 -3.13 0.67
N SER A 112 21.36 -2.28 1.60
CA SER A 112 20.94 -2.37 2.99
C SER A 112 19.47 -2.01 3.16
N PRO A 113 18.74 -2.63 4.11
CA PRO A 113 17.33 -2.34 4.29
C PRO A 113 17.14 -0.96 4.96
N CYS A 114 16.42 -0.07 4.28
CA CYS A 114 15.88 1.16 4.84
C CYS A 114 14.59 0.89 5.64
N GLY A 115 13.86 -0.15 5.30
CA GLY A 115 12.63 -0.56 5.94
C GLY A 115 11.92 -1.68 5.21
N TYR A 116 10.74 -2.02 5.71
CA TYR A 116 9.87 -3.05 5.14
C TYR A 116 8.41 -2.60 5.19
N ALA A 117 7.59 -3.21 4.34
CA ALA A 117 6.15 -3.02 4.42
C ALA A 117 5.39 -4.35 4.21
N ARG A 118 4.18 -4.41 4.75
CA ARG A 118 3.21 -5.50 4.57
C ARG A 118 1.88 -4.92 4.11
N THR A 119 1.24 -5.60 3.18
CA THR A 119 -0.08 -5.22 2.69
C THR A 119 -1.00 -6.42 2.64
N ILE A 120 -2.30 -6.16 2.79
CA ILE A 120 -3.36 -7.13 2.56
C ILE A 120 -4.26 -6.59 1.46
N TRP A 121 -4.50 -7.42 0.45
CA TRP A 121 -5.29 -7.09 -0.73
C TRP A 121 -6.49 -8.01 -0.87
N VAL A 122 -7.59 -7.44 -1.34
CA VAL A 122 -8.84 -8.14 -1.64
C VAL A 122 -9.23 -7.82 -3.07
N VAL A 123 -9.77 -8.79 -3.81
CA VAL A 123 -10.43 -8.50 -5.09
C VAL A 123 -11.91 -8.27 -4.82
N ILE A 124 -12.43 -7.18 -5.32
CA ILE A 124 -13.84 -6.83 -5.20
C ILE A 124 -14.49 -6.82 -6.59
N ASP A 125 -15.65 -7.43 -6.69
CA ASP A 125 -16.55 -7.28 -7.82
C ASP A 125 -17.30 -5.96 -7.72
N LEU A 126 -17.20 -5.12 -8.76
CA LEU A 126 -17.73 -3.75 -8.76
C LEU A 126 -19.27 -3.69 -8.82
N ASP A 127 -19.92 -4.73 -9.30
CA ASP A 127 -21.38 -4.76 -9.45
C ASP A 127 -22.05 -5.27 -8.17
N SER A 128 -21.57 -6.42 -7.63
CA SER A 128 -22.09 -7.00 -6.39
C SER A 128 -21.54 -6.37 -5.13
N ARG A 129 -20.39 -5.66 -5.21
CA ARG A 129 -19.65 -5.09 -4.07
C ARG A 129 -19.20 -6.13 -3.05
N THR A 130 -19.01 -7.37 -3.48
CA THR A 130 -18.54 -8.47 -2.65
C THR A 130 -17.13 -8.91 -3.02
N SER A 131 -16.44 -9.58 -2.09
CA SER A 131 -15.12 -10.13 -2.36
C SER A 131 -15.19 -11.32 -3.31
N VAL A 132 -14.25 -11.35 -4.26
CA VAL A 132 -14.08 -12.44 -5.22
C VAL A 132 -13.22 -13.53 -4.60
N ASP A 133 -13.52 -14.77 -4.94
CA ASP A 133 -12.68 -15.92 -4.58
C ASP A 133 -11.40 -15.91 -5.43
N ILE A 134 -10.28 -15.52 -4.81
CA ILE A 134 -8.98 -15.43 -5.47
C ILE A 134 -8.20 -16.74 -5.49
N SER A 135 -8.71 -17.80 -4.85
CA SER A 135 -8.06 -19.12 -4.87
C SER A 135 -8.04 -19.75 -6.28
N GLN A 136 -8.88 -19.26 -7.17
CA GLN A 136 -8.93 -19.66 -8.59
C GLN A 136 -7.84 -18.97 -9.45
N PHE A 137 -7.09 -18.03 -8.90
CA PHE A 137 -6.00 -17.35 -9.64
C PHE A 137 -4.73 -18.20 -9.56
N GLU A 138 -4.59 -19.18 -10.46
CA GLU A 138 -3.47 -20.13 -10.49
C GLU A 138 -2.10 -19.44 -10.43
N TYR A 139 -1.95 -18.31 -11.13
CA TYR A 139 -0.70 -17.54 -11.16
C TYR A 139 -0.26 -17.00 -9.78
N ILE A 140 -1.17 -16.79 -8.84
CA ILE A 140 -0.79 -16.38 -7.48
C ILE A 140 -0.08 -17.52 -6.77
N ALA A 141 -0.60 -18.76 -6.91
CA ALA A 141 -0.02 -19.95 -6.29
C ALA A 141 1.42 -20.22 -6.76
N GLU A 142 1.67 -20.02 -8.05
CA GLU A 142 2.97 -20.25 -8.68
C GLU A 142 4.03 -19.20 -8.28
N ASN A 143 3.60 -18.05 -7.73
CA ASN A 143 4.45 -16.91 -7.46
C ASN A 143 4.56 -16.55 -5.97
N ILE A 144 4.22 -17.46 -5.08
CA ILE A 144 4.52 -17.32 -3.66
C ILE A 144 6.02 -17.42 -3.45
N SER A 145 6.55 -16.54 -2.60
CA SER A 145 7.96 -16.50 -2.25
C SER A 145 8.16 -16.85 -0.78
N ASP A 146 9.16 -17.69 -0.51
CA ASP A 146 9.60 -18.02 0.85
C ASP A 146 10.44 -16.89 1.50
N LYS A 147 10.64 -15.77 0.79
CA LYS A 147 11.38 -14.63 1.31
C LYS A 147 10.71 -14.09 2.56
N ALA A 148 11.44 -14.12 3.67
CA ALA A 148 10.94 -13.61 4.95
C ALA A 148 10.78 -12.09 4.93
N CYS A 149 9.75 -11.59 5.61
CA CYS A 149 9.59 -10.18 5.95
C CYS A 149 9.80 -10.03 7.46
N PRO A 150 10.83 -9.28 7.90
CA PRO A 150 11.26 -9.27 9.32
C PRO A 150 10.36 -8.47 10.25
N ILE A 151 9.49 -7.60 9.70
CA ILE A 151 8.57 -6.81 10.52
C ILE A 151 7.35 -7.61 10.93
N GLU A 152 6.79 -7.29 12.09
CA GLU A 152 5.59 -7.94 12.60
C GLU A 152 4.38 -7.70 11.70
N LYS A 153 3.48 -8.69 11.68
CA LYS A 153 2.18 -8.55 11.00
C LYS A 153 1.35 -7.49 11.71
N GLN A 154 0.54 -6.79 10.92
CA GLN A 154 -0.41 -5.82 11.48
C GLN A 154 -1.37 -6.52 12.43
N SER A 155 -1.52 -5.98 13.61
CA SER A 155 -2.53 -6.43 14.55
C SER A 155 -3.93 -6.00 14.09
N ARG A 156 -4.96 -6.65 14.64
CA ARG A 156 -6.34 -6.22 14.38
C ARG A 156 -6.55 -4.85 15.02
N VAL A 157 -6.84 -3.85 14.20
CA VAL A 157 -7.25 -2.53 14.70
C VAL A 157 -8.64 -2.68 15.30
N ARG A 158 -8.82 -2.16 16.52
CA ARG A 158 -10.14 -2.07 17.15
C ARG A 158 -10.79 -0.76 16.73
N ASP A 159 -12.11 -0.75 16.64
CA ASP A 159 -12.84 0.49 16.44
C ASP A 159 -12.51 1.44 17.60
N VAL A 160 -11.99 2.60 17.25
CA VAL A 160 -11.71 3.67 18.22
C VAL A 160 -12.85 4.68 18.09
N HIS A 161 -13.52 4.94 19.21
CA HIS A 161 -14.46 6.05 19.33
C HIS A 161 -13.82 7.08 20.25
N ASP A 162 -13.34 8.17 19.66
CA ASP A 162 -12.78 9.30 20.39
C ASP A 162 -13.69 10.53 20.21
N GLU A 163 -14.03 11.19 21.31
CA GLU A 163 -14.80 12.44 21.28
C GLU A 163 -14.02 13.60 20.64
N ASN A 164 -12.72 13.45 20.49
CA ASN A 164 -11.80 14.43 19.86
C ASN A 164 -11.54 14.18 18.38
N ALA A 165 -12.37 13.40 17.70
CA ALA A 165 -12.21 13.15 16.27
C ALA A 165 -12.16 14.45 15.47
N VAL A 166 -11.19 14.56 14.57
CA VAL A 166 -11.14 15.64 13.60
C VAL A 166 -12.03 15.30 12.42
N ILE A 167 -12.97 16.18 12.11
CA ILE A 167 -13.88 16.03 10.97
C ILE A 167 -13.16 16.54 9.72
N TYR A 168 -12.94 15.67 8.75
CA TYR A 168 -12.31 16.00 7.47
C TYR A 168 -13.34 15.92 6.33
N PRO A 169 -13.64 17.03 5.62
CA PRO A 169 -14.51 17.03 4.46
C PRO A 169 -13.76 16.49 3.23
N VAL A 170 -14.30 15.46 2.59
CA VAL A 170 -13.72 14.89 1.37
C VAL A 170 -13.84 15.87 0.20
N THR A 171 -12.69 16.21 -0.42
CA THR A 171 -12.58 17.17 -1.51
C THR A 171 -12.29 16.50 -2.85
N TYR A 172 -12.27 17.29 -3.94
CA TYR A 172 -11.98 16.79 -5.29
C TYR A 172 -10.63 16.09 -5.41
N ASN A 173 -9.58 16.63 -4.78
CA ASN A 173 -8.22 16.09 -4.88
C ASN A 173 -8.02 14.79 -4.08
N ASP A 174 -8.99 14.39 -3.27
CA ASP A 174 -8.94 13.14 -2.53
C ASP A 174 -9.39 11.95 -3.37
N ILE A 175 -10.10 12.21 -4.48
CA ILE A 175 -10.84 11.20 -5.23
C ILE A 175 -9.96 10.54 -6.29
N ASP A 176 -9.99 9.21 -6.31
CA ASP A 176 -9.32 8.37 -7.30
C ASP A 176 -10.20 8.05 -8.54
N LEU A 177 -9.68 7.23 -9.43
CA LEU A 177 -10.36 6.79 -10.65
C LEU A 177 -11.66 5.99 -10.38
N ASN A 178 -11.79 5.38 -9.20
CA ASN A 178 -12.98 4.62 -8.78
C ASN A 178 -14.04 5.51 -8.11
N ARG A 179 -13.81 6.83 -8.05
CA ARG A 179 -14.65 7.82 -7.37
C ARG A 179 -14.74 7.66 -5.85
N HIS A 180 -13.71 7.05 -5.26
CA HIS A 180 -13.54 6.94 -3.81
C HIS A 180 -12.31 7.72 -3.37
N VAL A 181 -12.19 7.97 -2.07
CA VAL A 181 -10.99 8.58 -1.51
C VAL A 181 -9.81 7.64 -1.76
N ASN A 182 -8.75 8.17 -2.37
CA ASN A 182 -7.52 7.44 -2.62
C ASN A 182 -6.88 7.02 -1.29
N SER A 183 -6.43 5.76 -1.21
CA SER A 183 -5.82 5.22 0.02
C SER A 183 -4.63 6.03 0.54
N VAL A 184 -3.86 6.67 -0.33
CA VAL A 184 -2.75 7.55 0.08
C VAL A 184 -3.25 8.84 0.72
N LYS A 185 -4.44 9.33 0.33
CA LYS A 185 -5.02 10.54 0.90
C LYS A 185 -5.39 10.40 2.38
N TYR A 186 -5.85 9.23 2.79
CA TYR A 186 -6.05 8.96 4.21
C TYR A 186 -4.73 9.09 4.99
N ILE A 187 -3.61 8.63 4.43
CA ILE A 187 -2.28 8.79 5.06
C ILE A 187 -1.89 10.27 5.14
N GLU A 188 -2.11 11.05 4.06
CA GLU A 188 -1.84 12.50 4.07
C GLU A 188 -2.62 13.18 5.21
N HIS A 189 -3.93 12.95 5.28
CA HIS A 189 -4.79 13.57 6.29
C HIS A 189 -4.42 13.18 7.72
N GLU A 190 -4.02 11.93 7.96
CA GLU A 190 -3.54 11.50 9.27
C GLU A 190 -2.23 12.17 9.66
N LEU A 191 -1.31 12.33 8.72
CA LEU A 191 -0.05 13.02 8.98
C LEU A 191 -0.27 14.52 9.27
N ASP A 192 -1.26 15.15 8.63
CA ASP A 192 -1.60 16.56 8.82
C ASP A 192 -2.20 16.86 10.22
N LEU A 193 -2.59 15.84 10.99
CA LEU A 193 -3.06 16.02 12.36
C LEU A 193 -1.94 16.38 13.35
N PHE A 194 -0.69 16.16 12.98
CA PHE A 194 0.45 16.43 13.84
C PHE A 194 1.16 17.73 13.46
N PRO A 195 1.63 18.53 14.43
CA PRO A 195 2.35 19.77 14.15
C PRO A 195 3.68 19.49 13.45
N PHE A 196 4.06 20.39 12.53
CA PHE A 196 5.27 20.24 11.70
C PHE A 196 6.55 20.04 12.53
N GLU A 197 6.67 20.72 13.67
CA GLU A 197 7.82 20.63 14.59
C GLU A 197 8.00 19.23 15.20
N ARG A 198 6.95 18.39 15.19
CA ARG A 198 7.07 17.00 15.61
C ARG A 198 7.94 16.21 14.63
N TYR A 199 7.75 16.45 13.33
CA TYR A 199 8.51 15.79 12.27
C TYR A 199 9.99 16.22 12.24
N ASP A 200 10.31 17.43 12.70
CA ASP A 200 11.71 17.88 12.83
C ASP A 200 12.45 17.15 13.95
N LYS A 201 11.74 16.69 14.98
CA LYS A 201 12.30 16.07 16.17
C LYS A 201 12.23 14.55 16.17
N GLN A 202 11.28 13.99 15.43
CA GLN A 202 10.94 12.57 15.46
C GLN A 202 10.75 12.05 14.04
N ARG A 203 11.00 10.75 13.84
CA ARG A 203 10.70 10.04 12.59
C ARG A 203 9.63 9.00 12.83
N ILE A 204 8.73 8.83 11.90
CA ILE A 204 7.75 7.74 11.92
C ILE A 204 8.51 6.43 11.71
N ARG A 205 8.60 5.64 12.75
CA ARG A 205 9.25 4.33 12.69
C ARG A 205 8.32 3.25 12.18
N ARG A 206 7.07 3.26 12.65
CA ARG A 206 6.04 2.30 12.25
C ARG A 206 4.73 3.03 12.00
N PHE A 207 4.09 2.70 10.91
CA PHE A 207 2.79 3.21 10.51
C PHE A 207 1.88 2.04 10.11
N GLU A 208 0.68 2.00 10.63
CA GLU A 208 -0.32 0.98 10.30
C GLU A 208 -1.65 1.64 9.97
N ILE A 209 -2.25 1.26 8.85
CA ILE A 209 -3.58 1.71 8.47
C ILE A 209 -4.43 0.53 8.00
N SER A 210 -5.70 0.52 8.39
CA SER A 210 -6.73 -0.41 7.93
C SER A 210 -7.85 0.36 7.25
N TYR A 211 -8.13 0.00 6.02
CA TYR A 211 -9.20 0.61 5.22
C TYR A 211 -10.48 -0.20 5.41
N ALA A 212 -11.38 0.27 6.30
CA ALA A 212 -12.61 -0.44 6.66
C ALA A 212 -13.77 -0.08 5.73
N ASN A 213 -13.89 1.19 5.36
CA ASN A 213 -14.97 1.71 4.53
C ASN A 213 -14.45 2.66 3.45
N GLU A 214 -15.17 2.74 2.34
CA GLU A 214 -14.87 3.69 1.27
C GLU A 214 -15.60 5.00 1.50
N ALA A 215 -14.88 6.12 1.46
CA ALA A 215 -15.47 7.46 1.46
C ALA A 215 -15.57 8.01 0.03
N ARG A 216 -16.54 8.91 -0.21
CA ARG A 216 -16.84 9.52 -1.51
C ARG A 216 -16.80 11.02 -1.44
N TYR A 217 -16.72 11.66 -2.61
CA TYR A 217 -16.82 13.12 -2.70
C TYR A 217 -18.05 13.65 -1.97
N GLY A 218 -17.85 14.69 -1.15
CA GLY A 218 -18.89 15.31 -0.37
C GLY A 218 -19.29 14.56 0.91
N SER A 219 -18.66 13.42 1.22
CA SER A 219 -18.76 12.81 2.54
C SER A 219 -17.77 13.44 3.52
N THR A 220 -17.83 13.01 4.78
CA THR A 220 -16.88 13.38 5.83
C THR A 220 -16.18 12.14 6.35
N CYS A 221 -14.88 12.24 6.60
CA CYS A 221 -14.11 11.26 7.35
C CYS A 221 -13.92 11.74 8.78
N LEU A 222 -13.93 10.81 9.73
CA LEU A 222 -13.55 11.06 11.10
C LEU A 222 -12.14 10.55 11.29
N LEU A 223 -11.22 11.44 11.64
CA LEU A 223 -9.83 11.13 11.88
C LEU A 223 -9.57 11.11 13.38
N TYR A 224 -8.93 10.05 13.86
CA TYR A 224 -8.63 9.87 15.27
C TYR A 224 -7.13 9.73 15.45
N THR A 225 -6.58 10.43 16.44
CA THR A 225 -5.20 10.19 16.89
C THR A 225 -5.26 9.54 18.25
N SER A 226 -4.66 8.37 18.42
CA SER A 226 -4.36 7.83 19.74
C SER A 226 -2.94 8.18 20.14
N ASP A 227 -2.70 8.43 21.43
CA ASP A 227 -1.39 8.79 21.95
C ASP A 227 -0.33 7.71 21.70
N ALA A 228 0.91 8.13 21.53
CA ALA A 228 2.09 7.48 20.96
C ALA A 228 2.53 6.11 21.53
N ALA A 229 1.78 5.50 22.42
CA ALA A 229 2.02 4.12 22.87
C ALA A 229 1.32 3.08 21.97
N ASP A 230 0.37 3.51 21.13
CA ASP A 230 -0.43 2.64 20.27
C ASP A 230 -0.66 3.32 18.91
N ASP A 231 0.42 3.57 18.15
CA ASP A 231 0.40 4.20 16.81
C ASP A 231 -0.31 3.34 15.75
N ARG A 232 -1.54 2.94 16.05
CA ARG A 232 -2.38 2.11 15.17
C ARG A 232 -3.58 2.93 14.75
N ILE A 233 -3.59 3.28 13.47
CA ILE A 233 -4.64 4.10 12.87
C ILE A 233 -5.67 3.20 12.16
N SER A 234 -6.96 3.44 12.44
CA SER A 234 -8.08 2.86 11.70
C SER A 234 -8.89 3.98 11.05
N VAL A 235 -9.18 3.83 9.77
CA VAL A 235 -10.05 4.71 9.00
C VAL A 235 -11.30 3.96 8.56
#